data_618111d8e8debe29a158f07426311c5d
#
_entry.id   618111d8e8debe29a158f07426311c5d
#
_cell.length_a   1.000
_cell.length_b   1.000
_cell.length_c   1.000
_cell.angle_alpha   90.00
_cell.angle_beta   90.00
_cell.angle_gamma   90.00
#
_symmetry.space_group_name_H-M   'P 1'
#
loop_
_entity.id
_entity.type
_entity.pdbx_description
1 polymer ?
#
loop_
_entity_poly.entity_id
_entity_poly.type
_entity_poly.pdbx_seq_one_letter_code
_entity_poly.pdbx_strand_id
1 'polypeptide(L)'
;MFTLEELLDRLDTARERTLMALEMLPDEALVQPGAIGRWSIADLLSILTAWDAEVVTGLMQLQGGKTPERLLAALRQPDIYNAQRHQDAQGRDLDVIFDDFQSSRLHLEEWLSGLSERALSDPRHYKALGGEPLARLIVRATADHETRYLPFLTGFAQRWEATQEEATDEIDETSSEELGEVIPLGQIDILSLPAANGDSAALVFPEDDDDDFE
;
A
#
# COMPACT_ATOMS: atom_id res chain seq x y z
N MET A 1 23.35 -13.05 -19.44
CA MET A 1 24.20 -12.52 -18.37
C MET A 1 23.61 -11.17 -18.03
N PHE A 2 23.19 -10.93 -16.80
CA PHE A 2 22.57 -9.65 -16.45
C PHE A 2 23.64 -8.53 -16.44
N THR A 3 23.37 -7.46 -17.16
CA THR A 3 24.06 -6.19 -16.98
C THR A 3 23.41 -5.41 -15.83
N LEU A 4 24.07 -4.37 -15.33
CA LEU A 4 23.46 -3.48 -14.34
C LEU A 4 22.21 -2.78 -14.91
N GLU A 5 22.29 -2.33 -16.16
CA GLU A 5 21.18 -1.66 -16.86
C GLU A 5 19.95 -2.58 -16.97
N GLU A 6 20.12 -3.84 -17.40
CA GLU A 6 19.03 -4.81 -17.47
C GLU A 6 18.42 -5.13 -16.09
N LEU A 7 19.23 -5.09 -15.01
CA LEU A 7 18.75 -5.28 -13.66
C LEU A 7 17.88 -4.10 -13.21
N LEU A 8 18.37 -2.88 -13.39
CA LEU A 8 17.64 -1.66 -13.02
C LEU A 8 16.35 -1.54 -13.83
N ASP A 9 16.38 -1.71 -15.15
CA ASP A 9 15.18 -1.69 -16.01
C ASP A 9 14.12 -2.68 -15.54
N ARG A 10 14.53 -3.87 -15.08
CA ARG A 10 13.58 -4.87 -14.56
C ARG A 10 12.99 -4.47 -13.22
N LEU A 11 13.75 -3.82 -12.34
CA LEU A 11 13.26 -3.28 -11.07
C LEU A 11 12.25 -2.15 -11.31
N ASP A 12 12.61 -1.20 -12.19
CA ASP A 12 11.77 -0.06 -12.56
C ASP A 12 10.46 -0.52 -13.18
N THR A 13 10.54 -1.43 -14.17
CA THR A 13 9.35 -1.98 -14.83
C THR A 13 8.39 -2.65 -13.85
N ALA A 14 8.89 -3.39 -12.87
CA ALA A 14 8.04 -4.02 -11.86
C ALA A 14 7.36 -2.96 -10.98
N ARG A 15 8.12 -1.94 -10.53
CA ARG A 15 7.63 -0.85 -9.70
C ARG A 15 6.60 0.01 -10.43
N GLU A 16 6.87 0.41 -11.67
CA GLU A 16 5.94 1.17 -12.50
C GLU A 16 4.60 0.46 -12.67
N ARG A 17 4.62 -0.85 -12.95
CA ARG A 17 3.39 -1.64 -13.09
C ARG A 17 2.58 -1.71 -11.79
N THR A 18 3.26 -1.81 -10.65
CA THR A 18 2.59 -1.76 -9.34
C THR A 18 1.95 -0.41 -9.14
N LEU A 19 2.67 0.70 -9.35
CA LEU A 19 2.14 2.05 -9.19
C LEU A 19 0.96 2.32 -10.14
N MET A 20 1.06 1.92 -11.42
CA MET A 20 -0.04 2.05 -12.39
C MET A 20 -1.30 1.28 -11.95
N ALA A 21 -1.14 0.11 -11.32
CA ALA A 21 -2.29 -0.66 -10.82
C ALA A 21 -2.97 0.01 -9.62
N LEU A 22 -2.31 0.95 -8.94
CA LEU A 22 -2.82 1.68 -7.78
C LEU A 22 -3.33 3.08 -8.11
N GLU A 23 -2.98 3.63 -9.28
CA GLU A 23 -3.19 5.04 -9.64
C GLU A 23 -4.65 5.52 -9.49
N MET A 24 -5.60 4.63 -9.79
CA MET A 24 -7.03 4.94 -9.76
C MET A 24 -7.72 4.58 -8.44
N LEU A 25 -6.98 4.03 -7.49
CA LEU A 25 -7.54 3.61 -6.20
C LEU A 25 -7.45 4.74 -5.18
N PRO A 26 -8.57 5.09 -4.50
CA PRO A 26 -8.54 6.04 -3.41
C PRO A 26 -7.93 5.41 -2.14
N ASP A 27 -7.54 6.26 -1.18
CA ASP A 27 -6.85 5.85 0.05
C ASP A 27 -7.63 4.81 0.86
N GLU A 28 -8.96 4.93 0.92
CA GLU A 28 -9.83 3.96 1.58
C GLU A 28 -9.77 2.56 0.95
N ALA A 29 -9.58 2.46 -0.36
CA ALA A 29 -9.39 1.20 -1.04
C ALA A 29 -8.04 0.55 -0.69
N LEU A 30 -7.00 1.38 -0.56
CA LEU A 30 -5.64 0.91 -0.29
C LEU A 30 -5.49 0.27 1.09
N VAL A 31 -6.27 0.72 2.06
CA VAL A 31 -6.26 0.18 3.44
C VAL A 31 -7.29 -0.93 3.67
N GLN A 32 -8.17 -1.19 2.70
CA GLN A 32 -9.22 -2.20 2.84
C GLN A 32 -8.63 -3.61 2.84
N PRO A 33 -8.92 -4.45 3.86
CA PRO A 33 -8.53 -5.86 3.86
C PRO A 33 -9.18 -6.63 2.71
N GLY A 34 -8.48 -7.66 2.22
CA GLY A 34 -9.05 -8.57 1.21
C GLY A 34 -8.58 -8.30 -0.22
N ALA A 35 -7.73 -7.30 -0.44
CA ALA A 35 -7.13 -7.05 -1.75
C ALA A 35 -6.21 -8.21 -2.19
N ILE A 36 -5.39 -8.72 -1.27
CA ILE A 36 -4.48 -9.85 -1.48
C ILE A 36 -4.76 -10.91 -0.41
N GLY A 37 -5.73 -11.78 -0.65
CA GLY A 37 -6.19 -12.74 0.35
C GLY A 37 -6.79 -12.02 1.56
N ARG A 38 -6.09 -12.00 2.71
CA ARG A 38 -6.51 -11.26 3.91
C ARG A 38 -5.83 -9.89 4.06
N TRP A 39 -4.84 -9.59 3.23
CA TRP A 39 -4.05 -8.37 3.31
C TRP A 39 -4.71 -7.24 2.52
N SER A 40 -4.49 -6.01 2.98
CA SER A 40 -4.73 -4.79 2.25
C SER A 40 -3.60 -4.52 1.24
N ILE A 41 -3.78 -3.53 0.38
CA ILE A 41 -2.69 -3.06 -0.50
C ILE A 41 -1.59 -2.41 0.34
N ALA A 42 -1.93 -1.61 1.35
CA ALA A 42 -0.96 -1.00 2.26
C ALA A 42 -0.08 -2.06 2.98
N ASP A 43 -0.67 -3.20 3.38
CA ASP A 43 0.09 -4.34 3.91
C ASP A 43 1.09 -4.89 2.89
N LEU A 44 0.65 -5.06 1.63
CA LEU A 44 1.54 -5.51 0.57
C LEU A 44 2.70 -4.54 0.33
N LEU A 45 2.43 -3.23 0.24
CA LEU A 45 3.47 -2.21 0.04
C LEU A 45 4.52 -2.27 1.17
N SER A 46 4.07 -2.43 2.40
CA SER A 46 4.97 -2.61 3.56
C SER A 46 5.84 -3.87 3.45
N ILE A 47 5.27 -4.98 2.95
CA ILE A 47 6.02 -6.22 2.71
C ILE A 47 7.07 -6.03 1.61
N LEU A 48 6.71 -5.39 0.49
CA LEU A 48 7.63 -5.12 -0.62
C LEU A 48 8.78 -4.20 -0.19
N THR A 49 8.48 -3.15 0.58
CA THR A 49 9.47 -2.29 1.23
C THR A 49 10.46 -3.09 2.08
N ALA A 50 9.95 -4.03 2.87
CA ALA A 50 10.80 -4.87 3.71
C ALA A 50 11.71 -5.80 2.90
N TRP A 51 11.27 -6.28 1.73
CA TRP A 51 12.10 -7.05 0.82
C TRP A 51 13.24 -6.22 0.21
N ASP A 52 12.96 -5.00 -0.25
CA ASP A 52 14.00 -4.10 -0.76
C ASP A 52 15.05 -3.79 0.33
N ALA A 53 14.60 -3.47 1.55
CA ALA A 53 15.48 -3.23 2.69
C ALA A 53 16.30 -4.46 3.10
N GLU A 54 15.73 -5.67 3.01
CA GLU A 54 16.43 -6.92 3.30
C GLU A 54 17.53 -7.20 2.26
N VAL A 55 17.28 -6.89 0.98
CA VAL A 55 18.29 -6.98 -0.08
C VAL A 55 19.41 -6.00 0.17
N VAL A 56 19.14 -4.73 0.47
CA VAL A 56 20.16 -3.74 0.83
C VAL A 56 21.02 -4.22 2.00
N THR A 57 20.39 -4.72 3.06
CA THR A 57 21.10 -5.28 4.22
C THR A 57 21.98 -6.47 3.82
N GLY A 58 21.47 -7.34 2.95
CA GLY A 58 22.22 -8.47 2.40
C GLY A 58 23.43 -8.04 1.58
N LEU A 59 23.28 -6.99 0.75
CA LEU A 59 24.38 -6.41 -0.03
C LEU A 59 25.49 -5.87 0.88
N MET A 60 25.13 -5.12 1.93
CA MET A 60 26.08 -4.63 2.92
C MET A 60 26.87 -5.77 3.58
N GLN A 61 26.18 -6.87 3.93
CA GLN A 61 26.80 -8.04 4.52
C GLN A 61 27.77 -8.72 3.56
N LEU A 62 27.37 -8.91 2.29
CA LEU A 62 28.21 -9.50 1.24
C LEU A 62 29.46 -8.68 0.98
N GLN A 63 29.35 -7.34 0.90
CA GLN A 63 30.50 -6.46 0.77
C GLN A 63 31.45 -6.55 1.98
N GLY A 64 30.90 -6.73 3.17
CA GLY A 64 31.66 -6.97 4.39
C GLY A 64 32.20 -8.41 4.53
N GLY A 65 32.08 -9.25 3.49
CA GLY A 65 32.54 -10.65 3.51
C GLY A 65 31.70 -11.58 4.38
N LYS A 66 30.50 -11.17 4.78
CA LYS A 66 29.57 -11.94 5.62
C LYS A 66 28.51 -12.63 4.77
N THR A 67 27.97 -13.72 5.29
CA THR A 67 26.83 -14.40 4.67
C THR A 67 25.52 -13.67 5.04
N PRO A 68 24.65 -13.35 4.07
CA PRO A 68 23.37 -12.70 4.31
C PRO A 68 22.32 -13.73 4.75
N GLU A 69 22.49 -14.30 5.93
CA GLU A 69 21.69 -15.44 6.43
C GLU A 69 20.19 -15.13 6.46
N ARG A 70 19.82 -13.91 6.84
CA ARG A 70 18.41 -13.50 6.94
C ARG A 70 17.76 -13.41 5.56
N LEU A 71 18.42 -12.78 4.58
CA LEU A 71 17.96 -12.74 3.19
C LEU A 71 17.81 -14.13 2.59
N LEU A 72 18.81 -14.99 2.81
CA LEU A 72 18.77 -16.38 2.30
C LEU A 72 17.67 -17.20 3.00
N ALA A 73 17.39 -16.98 4.27
CA ALA A 73 16.28 -17.60 4.98
C ALA A 73 14.93 -17.11 4.46
N ALA A 74 14.77 -15.80 4.25
CA ALA A 74 13.57 -15.19 3.69
C ALA A 74 13.25 -15.77 2.30
N LEU A 75 14.27 -15.91 1.43
CA LEU A 75 14.10 -16.49 0.09
C LEU A 75 13.72 -17.98 0.10
N ARG A 76 14.09 -18.73 1.15
CA ARG A 76 13.69 -20.14 1.32
C ARG A 76 12.25 -20.27 1.85
N GLN A 77 11.79 -19.34 2.64
CA GLN A 77 10.47 -19.37 3.30
C GLN A 77 9.77 -18.01 3.19
N PRO A 78 9.44 -17.55 1.95
CA PRO A 78 8.90 -16.21 1.72
C PRO A 78 7.58 -15.98 2.44
N ASP A 79 6.72 -16.98 2.56
CA ASP A 79 5.42 -16.83 3.22
C ASP A 79 5.57 -16.55 4.71
N ILE A 80 6.53 -17.18 5.38
CA ILE A 80 6.84 -16.92 6.79
C ILE A 80 7.41 -15.52 6.95
N TYR A 81 8.34 -15.12 6.08
CA TYR A 81 8.90 -13.78 6.08
C TYR A 81 7.82 -12.73 5.88
N ASN A 82 6.96 -12.89 4.87
CA ASN A 82 5.87 -11.97 4.59
C ASN A 82 4.89 -11.84 5.76
N ALA A 83 4.52 -12.95 6.40
CA ALA A 83 3.64 -12.93 7.57
C ALA A 83 4.24 -12.16 8.75
N GLN A 84 5.56 -12.28 8.97
CA GLN A 84 6.26 -11.50 10.01
C GLN A 84 6.29 -10.01 9.67
N ARG A 85 6.62 -9.66 8.41
CA ARG A 85 6.66 -8.25 7.97
C ARG A 85 5.30 -7.59 8.03
N HIS A 86 4.24 -8.30 7.65
CA HIS A 86 2.88 -7.84 7.84
C HIS A 86 2.56 -7.51 9.30
N GLN A 87 2.96 -8.37 10.25
CA GLN A 87 2.75 -8.10 11.69
C GLN A 87 3.52 -6.87 12.17
N ASP A 88 4.76 -6.70 11.71
CA ASP A 88 5.61 -5.56 12.10
C ASP A 88 5.11 -4.22 11.53
N ALA A 89 4.34 -4.25 10.44
CA ALA A 89 3.83 -3.05 9.76
C ALA A 89 2.45 -2.59 10.26
N GLN A 90 1.81 -3.34 11.16
CA GLN A 90 0.46 -3.01 11.63
C GLN A 90 0.40 -1.63 12.30
N GLY A 91 -0.65 -0.87 11.96
CA GLY A 91 -0.91 0.45 12.56
C GLY A 91 -0.04 1.59 12.02
N ARG A 92 0.65 1.38 10.90
CA ARG A 92 1.41 2.45 10.23
C ARG A 92 0.49 3.29 9.35
N ASP A 93 0.75 4.59 9.30
CA ASP A 93 0.05 5.53 8.44
C ASP A 93 0.34 5.26 6.96
N LEU A 94 -0.67 5.44 6.10
CA LEU A 94 -0.57 5.16 4.67
C LEU A 94 0.51 6.00 3.98
N ASP A 95 0.60 7.30 4.28
CA ASP A 95 1.62 8.19 3.74
C ASP A 95 3.04 7.70 4.05
N VAL A 96 3.27 7.25 5.29
CA VAL A 96 4.56 6.70 5.73
C VAL A 96 4.88 5.40 4.98
N ILE A 97 3.86 4.57 4.71
CA ILE A 97 4.03 3.34 3.93
C ILE A 97 4.45 3.66 2.49
N PHE A 98 3.80 4.65 1.85
CA PHE A 98 4.15 5.07 0.49
C PHE A 98 5.55 5.68 0.41
N ASP A 99 5.91 6.56 1.34
CA ASP A 99 7.23 7.17 1.40
C ASP A 99 8.32 6.12 1.55
N ASP A 100 8.13 5.15 2.43
CA ASP A 100 9.06 4.05 2.63
C ASP A 100 9.13 3.13 1.39
N PHE A 101 8.00 2.87 0.73
CA PHE A 101 7.92 2.05 -0.47
C PHE A 101 8.72 2.65 -1.63
N GLN A 102 8.66 3.97 -1.81
CA GLN A 102 9.44 4.67 -2.83
C GLN A 102 10.91 4.78 -2.43
N SER A 103 11.19 5.22 -1.20
CA SER A 103 12.56 5.47 -0.76
C SER A 103 13.39 4.18 -0.65
N SER A 104 12.79 3.05 -0.25
CA SER A 104 13.50 1.77 -0.16
C SER A 104 14.03 1.31 -1.54
N ARG A 105 13.25 1.51 -2.61
CA ARG A 105 13.67 1.19 -3.96
C ARG A 105 14.81 2.10 -4.42
N LEU A 106 14.72 3.40 -4.21
CA LEU A 106 15.79 4.34 -4.53
C LEU A 106 17.11 3.97 -3.82
N HIS A 107 17.05 3.61 -2.54
CA HIS A 107 18.23 3.14 -1.81
C HIS A 107 18.80 1.84 -2.39
N LEU A 108 17.95 0.90 -2.81
CA LEU A 108 18.41 -0.32 -3.44
C LEU A 108 19.15 -0.03 -4.75
N GLU A 109 18.60 0.81 -5.61
CA GLU A 109 19.18 1.21 -6.89
C GLU A 109 20.52 1.95 -6.71
N GLU A 110 20.61 2.83 -5.71
CA GLU A 110 21.86 3.50 -5.33
C GLU A 110 22.94 2.47 -4.95
N TRP A 111 22.60 1.47 -4.13
CA TRP A 111 23.52 0.39 -3.78
C TRP A 111 23.95 -0.44 -4.99
N LEU A 112 23.02 -0.74 -5.90
CA LEU A 112 23.30 -1.50 -7.12
C LEU A 112 24.23 -0.76 -8.06
N SER A 113 24.06 0.57 -8.19
CA SER A 113 24.88 1.42 -9.04
C SER A 113 26.37 1.44 -8.63
N GLY A 114 26.66 1.12 -7.36
CA GLY A 114 28.03 0.97 -6.85
C GLY A 114 28.66 -0.41 -7.13
N LEU A 115 27.94 -1.36 -7.72
CA LEU A 115 28.43 -2.71 -7.96
C LEU A 115 29.03 -2.86 -9.37
N SER A 116 30.10 -3.66 -9.47
CA SER A 116 30.63 -4.04 -10.78
C SER A 116 29.75 -5.11 -11.44
N GLU A 117 29.72 -5.14 -12.78
CA GLU A 117 29.04 -6.21 -13.53
C GLU A 117 29.53 -7.60 -13.13
N ARG A 118 30.82 -7.74 -12.80
CA ARG A 118 31.38 -8.98 -12.31
C ARG A 118 30.76 -9.39 -10.97
N ALA A 119 30.56 -8.45 -10.06
CA ALA A 119 29.92 -8.73 -8.77
C ALA A 119 28.46 -9.19 -8.95
N LEU A 120 27.75 -8.62 -9.92
CA LEU A 120 26.36 -8.97 -10.24
C LEU A 120 26.24 -10.34 -10.94
N SER A 121 27.13 -10.64 -11.90
CA SER A 121 26.93 -11.73 -12.85
C SER A 121 27.80 -12.98 -12.60
N ASP A 122 28.96 -12.86 -11.92
CA ASP A 122 29.84 -14.01 -11.65
C ASP A 122 29.32 -14.84 -10.46
N PRO A 123 28.85 -16.09 -10.68
CA PRO A 123 28.32 -16.93 -9.63
C PRO A 123 29.37 -17.33 -8.56
N ARG A 124 30.66 -17.07 -8.84
CA ARG A 124 31.75 -17.37 -7.91
C ARG A 124 32.20 -16.15 -7.11
N HIS A 125 31.68 -14.97 -7.43
CA HIS A 125 32.09 -13.73 -6.77
C HIS A 125 31.76 -13.73 -5.28
N TYR A 126 30.53 -14.12 -4.93
CA TYR A 126 30.09 -14.26 -3.55
C TYR A 126 29.87 -15.73 -3.21
N LYS A 127 30.86 -16.36 -2.58
CA LYS A 127 30.80 -17.79 -2.19
C LYS A 127 29.58 -18.12 -1.30
N ALA A 128 29.13 -17.14 -0.50
CA ALA A 128 27.99 -17.27 0.39
C ALA A 128 26.66 -17.54 -0.34
N LEU A 129 26.56 -17.22 -1.64
CA LEU A 129 25.37 -17.43 -2.46
C LEU A 129 25.29 -18.83 -3.09
N GLY A 130 26.23 -19.74 -2.77
CA GLY A 130 26.17 -21.14 -3.23
C GLY A 130 26.26 -21.33 -4.74
N GLY A 131 26.81 -20.35 -5.48
CA GLY A 131 26.94 -20.40 -6.93
C GLY A 131 25.77 -19.74 -7.69
N GLU A 132 24.87 -19.03 -7.01
CA GLU A 132 23.86 -18.20 -7.65
C GLU A 132 24.45 -16.80 -7.95
N PRO A 133 24.27 -16.25 -9.18
CA PRO A 133 24.65 -14.88 -9.47
C PRO A 133 23.84 -13.89 -8.62
N LEU A 134 24.48 -12.83 -8.09
CA LEU A 134 23.83 -11.86 -7.23
C LEU A 134 22.62 -11.19 -7.91
N ALA A 135 22.73 -10.79 -9.18
CA ALA A 135 21.62 -10.19 -9.93
C ALA A 135 20.37 -11.07 -9.95
N ARG A 136 20.55 -12.40 -10.08
CA ARG A 136 19.41 -13.32 -10.08
C ARG A 136 18.72 -13.41 -8.71
N LEU A 137 19.51 -13.40 -7.64
CA LEU A 137 18.99 -13.37 -6.29
C LEU A 137 18.18 -12.08 -6.03
N ILE A 138 18.73 -10.93 -6.45
CA ILE A 138 18.06 -9.64 -6.32
C ILE A 138 16.73 -9.64 -7.06
N VAL A 139 16.71 -9.99 -8.35
CA VAL A 139 15.48 -10.04 -9.15
C VAL A 139 14.42 -10.92 -8.49
N ARG A 140 14.81 -12.08 -7.98
CA ARG A 140 13.89 -13.01 -7.32
C ARG A 140 13.31 -12.43 -6.02
N ALA A 141 14.12 -11.69 -5.27
CA ALA A 141 13.71 -11.08 -4.00
C ALA A 141 12.84 -9.83 -4.19
N THR A 142 12.96 -9.16 -5.33
CA THR A 142 12.34 -7.85 -5.61
C THR A 142 11.38 -7.90 -6.80
N ALA A 143 11.84 -7.69 -8.03
CA ALA A 143 11.00 -7.59 -9.23
C ALA A 143 10.09 -8.80 -9.46
N ASP A 144 10.60 -10.03 -9.35
CA ASP A 144 9.79 -11.24 -9.52
C ASP A 144 8.80 -11.41 -8.36
N HIS A 145 9.19 -11.00 -7.15
CA HIS A 145 8.33 -11.03 -5.98
C HIS A 145 7.19 -10.02 -6.12
N GLU A 146 7.48 -8.78 -6.48
CA GLU A 146 6.53 -7.71 -6.72
C GLU A 146 5.57 -8.05 -7.87
N THR A 147 6.08 -8.49 -9.02
CA THR A 147 5.28 -8.85 -10.20
C THR A 147 4.26 -9.97 -9.91
N ARG A 148 4.55 -10.84 -8.96
CA ARG A 148 3.63 -11.93 -8.55
C ARG A 148 2.30 -11.41 -8.03
N TYR A 149 2.26 -10.20 -7.46
CA TYR A 149 1.05 -9.62 -6.89
C TYR A 149 0.24 -8.78 -7.88
N LEU A 150 0.79 -8.43 -9.06
CA LEU A 150 0.09 -7.61 -10.05
C LEU A 150 -1.30 -8.13 -10.44
N PRO A 151 -1.53 -9.45 -10.66
CA PRO A 151 -2.88 -9.93 -10.97
C PRO A 151 -3.89 -9.68 -9.84
N PHE A 152 -3.45 -9.71 -8.58
CA PHE A 152 -4.33 -9.44 -7.44
C PHE A 152 -4.67 -7.96 -7.35
N LEU A 153 -3.68 -7.07 -7.54
CA LEU A 153 -3.86 -5.61 -7.56
C LEU A 153 -4.82 -5.19 -8.67
N THR A 154 -4.58 -5.65 -9.90
CA THR A 154 -5.45 -5.35 -11.05
C THR A 154 -6.87 -5.89 -10.84
N GLY A 155 -7.00 -7.11 -10.35
CA GLY A 155 -8.31 -7.70 -10.08
C GLY A 155 -9.05 -7.01 -8.93
N PHE A 156 -8.34 -6.49 -7.94
CA PHE A 156 -8.95 -5.69 -6.87
C PHE A 156 -9.43 -4.33 -7.40
N ALA A 157 -8.60 -3.63 -8.17
CA ALA A 157 -8.96 -2.34 -8.77
C ALA A 157 -10.22 -2.45 -9.63
N GLN A 158 -10.32 -3.47 -10.48
CA GLN A 158 -11.52 -3.71 -11.30
C GLN A 158 -12.77 -3.96 -10.45
N ARG A 159 -12.66 -4.75 -9.37
CA ARG A 159 -13.81 -4.99 -8.48
C ARG A 159 -14.22 -3.74 -7.71
N TRP A 160 -13.25 -2.94 -7.28
CA TRP A 160 -13.50 -1.68 -6.62
C TRP A 160 -14.28 -0.72 -7.52
N GLU A 161 -13.83 -0.54 -8.75
CA GLU A 161 -14.48 0.31 -9.77
C GLU A 161 -15.93 -0.14 -10.02
N ALA A 162 -16.17 -1.42 -10.26
CA ALA A 162 -17.51 -1.97 -10.46
C ALA A 162 -18.45 -1.72 -9.26
N THR A 163 -17.94 -1.84 -8.03
CA THR A 163 -18.74 -1.57 -6.82
C THR A 163 -19.11 -0.10 -6.70
N GLN A 164 -18.25 0.82 -7.15
CA GLN A 164 -18.55 2.25 -7.14
C GLN A 164 -19.59 2.63 -8.22
N GLU A 165 -19.51 2.02 -9.40
CA GLU A 165 -20.50 2.21 -10.47
C GLU A 165 -21.89 1.75 -10.01
N GLU A 166 -22.02 0.53 -9.42
CA GLU A 166 -23.28 0.02 -8.89
C GLU A 166 -23.88 0.96 -7.80
N ALA A 167 -23.06 1.47 -6.90
CA ALA A 167 -23.49 2.38 -5.84
C ALA A 167 -23.99 3.73 -6.40
N THR A 168 -23.39 4.20 -7.50
CA THR A 168 -23.81 5.46 -8.15
C THR A 168 -25.15 5.28 -8.88
N ASP A 169 -25.36 4.15 -9.55
CA ASP A 169 -26.60 3.85 -10.26
C ASP A 169 -27.81 3.72 -9.29
N GLU A 170 -27.61 3.08 -8.12
CA GLU A 170 -28.66 2.98 -7.09
C GLU A 170 -29.09 4.35 -6.54
N ILE A 171 -28.15 5.32 -6.40
CA ILE A 171 -28.46 6.69 -5.94
C ILE A 171 -29.26 7.45 -7.00
N ASP A 172 -28.96 7.27 -8.26
CA ASP A 172 -29.62 7.98 -9.36
C ASP A 172 -31.06 7.44 -9.57
N GLU A 173 -31.29 6.14 -9.41
CA GLU A 173 -32.63 5.55 -9.45
C GLU A 173 -33.50 6.04 -8.29
N THR A 174 -33.00 6.08 -7.06
CA THR A 174 -33.75 6.57 -5.90
C THR A 174 -34.05 8.07 -5.96
N SER A 175 -33.13 8.88 -6.49
CA SER A 175 -33.35 10.32 -6.70
C SER A 175 -34.39 10.59 -7.76
N SER A 176 -34.54 9.72 -8.76
CA SER A 176 -35.55 9.88 -9.82
C SER A 176 -36.96 9.52 -9.36
N GLU A 177 -37.12 8.62 -8.39
CA GLU A 177 -38.41 8.27 -7.82
C GLU A 177 -38.95 9.33 -6.87
N GLU A 178 -38.10 10.02 -6.08
CA GLU A 178 -38.54 11.10 -5.18
C GLU A 178 -38.99 12.39 -5.91
N LEU A 179 -38.54 12.64 -7.15
CA LEU A 179 -38.94 13.78 -7.94
C LEU A 179 -40.30 13.60 -8.68
N GLY A 180 -40.90 12.40 -8.58
CA GLY A 180 -42.17 12.07 -9.25
C GLY A 180 -43.41 12.56 -8.53
N GLU A 181 -43.36 12.98 -7.27
CA GLU A 181 -44.51 13.48 -6.54
C GLU A 181 -44.53 15.04 -6.50
N VAL A 182 -44.90 15.63 -7.62
CA VAL A 182 -45.24 17.05 -7.68
C VAL A 182 -46.53 17.26 -6.91
N ILE A 183 -46.44 17.67 -5.64
CA ILE A 183 -47.59 18.16 -4.89
C ILE A 183 -48.13 19.41 -5.60
N PRO A 184 -49.37 19.42 -6.09
CA PRO A 184 -49.94 20.62 -6.73
C PRO A 184 -49.99 21.75 -5.73
N LEU A 185 -49.34 22.86 -6.06
CA LEU A 185 -49.39 24.15 -5.36
C LEU A 185 -50.82 24.74 -5.39
N GLY A 186 -51.70 24.24 -4.51
CA GLY A 186 -53.06 24.68 -4.51
C GLY A 186 -53.85 24.23 -3.29
N GLN A 187 -53.36 24.51 -2.06
CA GLN A 187 -54.15 24.67 -0.83
C GLN A 187 -53.23 24.79 0.39
N ILE A 188 -52.51 25.91 0.48
CA ILE A 188 -51.94 26.31 1.78
C ILE A 188 -52.94 27.31 2.37
N ASP A 189 -53.72 26.81 3.33
CA ASP A 189 -54.61 27.64 4.13
C ASP A 189 -53.78 28.40 5.19
N ILE A 190 -53.52 29.70 4.92
CA ILE A 190 -52.60 30.56 5.70
C ILE A 190 -53.18 30.97 7.08
N LEU A 191 -54.33 30.41 7.49
CA LEU A 191 -55.04 30.84 8.68
C LEU A 191 -54.88 29.95 9.94
N SER A 192 -53.91 29.06 10.01
CA SER A 192 -53.70 28.21 11.18
C SER A 192 -52.21 28.08 11.60
N LEU A 193 -51.57 29.22 11.84
CA LEU A 193 -50.29 29.21 12.56
C LEU A 193 -50.56 29.53 14.05
N PRO A 194 -50.22 28.61 14.99
CA PRO A 194 -50.25 28.95 16.42
C PRO A 194 -49.12 29.93 16.75
N ALA A 195 -49.44 30.90 17.59
CA ALA A 195 -48.54 31.96 18.06
C ALA A 195 -47.29 31.33 18.77
N ALA A 196 -46.10 31.81 18.39
CA ALA A 196 -44.86 31.48 19.04
C ALA A 196 -44.86 31.96 20.49
N ASN A 197 -44.91 31.03 21.43
CA ASN A 197 -44.56 31.31 22.83
C ASN A 197 -43.05 31.14 22.97
N GLY A 198 -42.39 32.25 23.28
CA GLY A 198 -40.99 32.26 23.64
C GLY A 198 -40.75 31.54 24.97
N ASP A 199 -39.85 30.63 24.95
CA ASP A 199 -39.17 30.22 26.18
C ASP A 199 -37.69 30.07 25.89
N SER A 200 -36.96 30.98 26.53
CA SER A 200 -35.50 31.12 26.39
C SER A 200 -34.87 30.16 27.41
N ALA A 201 -34.45 29.01 26.98
CA ALA A 201 -33.62 28.14 27.83
C ALA A 201 -32.14 28.37 27.56
N ALA A 202 -31.47 28.94 28.54
CA ALA A 202 -30.05 29.23 28.58
C ALA A 202 -29.24 27.93 28.50
N LEU A 203 -28.30 27.87 27.56
CA LEU A 203 -27.25 26.86 27.49
C LEU A 203 -26.25 27.14 28.64
N VAL A 204 -26.22 26.20 29.60
CA VAL A 204 -25.19 26.15 30.64
C VAL A 204 -24.05 25.28 30.12
N PHE A 205 -22.88 25.87 29.96
CA PHE A 205 -21.62 25.16 29.74
C PHE A 205 -21.10 24.72 31.10
N PRO A 206 -20.60 23.49 31.25
CA PRO A 206 -19.83 23.12 32.45
C PRO A 206 -18.43 23.75 32.38
N GLU A 207 -18.04 24.35 33.50
CA GLU A 207 -16.72 24.93 33.76
C GLU A 207 -15.70 23.81 33.91
N ASP A 208 -14.51 24.06 33.36
CA ASP A 208 -13.31 23.25 33.53
C ASP A 208 -12.84 23.34 34.99
N ASP A 209 -12.73 22.20 35.65
CA ASP A 209 -11.99 22.07 36.91
C ASP A 209 -10.54 21.62 36.58
N ASP A 210 -9.65 22.62 36.50
CA ASP A 210 -8.22 22.45 36.78
C ASP A 210 -8.05 22.32 38.31
N ASP A 211 -7.37 21.28 38.74
CA ASP A 211 -6.40 21.20 39.84
C ASP A 211 -6.25 19.76 40.32
N ASP A 212 -5.06 19.16 40.21
CA ASP A 212 -4.08 19.05 41.27
C ASP A 212 -2.93 18.12 40.91
N PHE A 213 -1.77 18.73 40.97
CA PHE A 213 -0.48 18.08 41.10
C PHE A 213 -0.34 17.37 42.47
N GLU A 214 0.16 16.12 42.46
CA GLU A 214 1.31 15.68 43.35
C GLU A 214 1.93 14.39 42.77
#